data_9a9e9655ec7db9523e42bd2e2407cf07
#
_entry.id   9a9e9655ec7db9523e42bd2e2407cf07
#
_cell.length_a   1.000
_cell.length_b   1.000
_cell.length_c   1.000
_cell.angle_alpha   90.00
_cell.angle_beta   90.00
_cell.angle_gamma   90.00
#
_symmetry.space_group_name_H-M   'P 1'
#
loop_
_entity.id
_entity.type
_entity.pdbx_description
1 polymer ?
#
loop_
_entity_poly.entity_id
_entity_poly.type
_entity_poly.pdbx_seq_one_letter_code
_entity_poly.pdbx_strand_id
1 'polypeptide(L)'
;MKKNIAIVAGGDSSEYEVSLRSAAGIYAFMDKERYDITVVCLHGLCWKAAASYQGEGAITSYTDPANKIEWVDMDRNDFSYEYAGQKHRFDFAYITIHGTPGENGILQGYFDLIHLPYSCCGVLPAALTFNKFACNHYLSGFGIHIAASLLLRKGECIEDNEVVAKIGLPCFIKSNVGGSSFGCTKVKTPEQIQPAIEAAFAEGDEVIIEAFMGGTEITCGVYRTREKEVAFPITEVVNHCEFYDYDSKYNGLADEITPARIPDAVRDAVQALTLRIHKLLGCKGIIRTDYILEPTNLPDDPNAHILSGYQIMLLEVNTTPGMTASSFIPQQVRAAGMEMKQVLTDIIEDSF
;
A
#
# COMPACT_ATOMS: atom_id res chain seq x y z
N MET A 1 14.46 3.16 29.53
CA MET A 1 14.23 4.42 28.77
C MET A 1 13.26 4.06 27.68
N LYS A 2 12.27 4.89 27.37
CA LYS A 2 11.41 4.69 26.21
C LYS A 2 12.23 4.89 24.93
N LYS A 3 11.84 4.19 23.84
CA LYS A 3 12.42 4.43 22.52
C LYS A 3 11.71 5.59 21.82
N ASN A 4 12.45 6.40 21.10
CA ASN A 4 11.93 7.54 20.34
C ASN A 4 11.52 7.08 18.95
N ILE A 5 10.24 7.16 18.63
CA ILE A 5 9.67 6.69 17.37
C ILE A 5 9.19 7.88 16.54
N ALA A 6 9.69 8.00 15.30
CA ALA A 6 9.11 8.89 14.33
C ALA A 6 7.95 8.19 13.60
N ILE A 7 6.78 8.80 13.52
CA ILE A 7 5.75 8.44 12.53
C ILE A 7 5.93 9.37 11.34
N VAL A 8 6.39 8.82 10.22
CA VAL A 8 6.75 9.61 9.04
C VAL A 8 5.58 9.61 8.06
N ALA A 9 5.00 10.78 7.84
CA ALA A 9 3.77 10.99 7.08
C ALA A 9 3.90 12.12 6.06
N GLY A 10 2.84 12.37 5.27
CA GLY A 10 2.80 13.35 4.21
C GLY A 10 3.16 12.73 2.87
N GLY A 11 4.22 13.20 2.24
CA GLY A 11 4.69 12.77 0.92
C GLY A 11 4.35 13.75 -0.20
N ASP A 12 4.67 13.35 -1.43
CA ASP A 12 4.52 14.20 -2.62
C ASP A 12 3.46 13.68 -3.59
N SER A 13 2.62 12.75 -3.12
CA SER A 13 1.51 12.18 -3.88
C SER A 13 0.17 12.84 -3.57
N SER A 14 -0.84 12.55 -4.39
CA SER A 14 -2.23 12.93 -4.16
C SER A 14 -2.83 12.34 -2.87
N GLU A 15 -2.14 11.37 -2.25
CA GLU A 15 -2.56 10.71 -1.00
C GLU A 15 -1.97 11.37 0.26
N TYR A 16 -1.43 12.60 0.17
CA TYR A 16 -0.85 13.34 1.29
C TYR A 16 -1.76 13.39 2.52
N GLU A 17 -3.03 13.78 2.34
CA GLU A 17 -4.01 13.86 3.43
C GLU A 17 -4.39 12.48 4.00
N VAL A 18 -4.39 11.44 3.19
CA VAL A 18 -4.61 10.05 3.64
C VAL A 18 -3.46 9.60 4.54
N SER A 19 -2.24 9.97 4.18
CA SER A 19 -1.04 9.70 4.99
C SER A 19 -1.10 10.38 6.36
N LEU A 20 -1.54 11.64 6.45
CA LEU A 20 -1.69 12.34 7.73
C LEU A 20 -2.77 11.68 8.61
N ARG A 21 -3.89 11.26 8.02
CA ARG A 21 -4.93 10.50 8.75
C ARG A 21 -4.41 9.14 9.24
N SER A 22 -3.62 8.45 8.42
CA SER A 22 -2.97 7.20 8.80
C SER A 22 -2.00 7.41 9.97
N ALA A 23 -1.23 8.52 9.97
CA ALA A 23 -0.33 8.86 11.07
C ALA A 23 -1.07 9.07 12.40
N ALA A 24 -2.21 9.75 12.38
CA ALA A 24 -3.05 9.90 13.57
C ALA A 24 -3.56 8.55 14.07
N GLY A 25 -3.97 7.65 13.17
CA GLY A 25 -4.38 6.28 13.51
C GLY A 25 -3.24 5.48 14.16
N ILE A 26 -2.06 5.49 13.54
CA ILE A 26 -0.86 4.82 14.07
C ILE A 26 -0.48 5.40 15.44
N TYR A 27 -0.50 6.72 15.57
CA TYR A 27 -0.23 7.37 16.86
C TYR A 27 -1.19 6.88 17.97
N ALA A 28 -2.48 6.75 17.64
CA ALA A 28 -3.49 6.24 18.58
C ALA A 28 -3.25 4.76 18.96
N PHE A 29 -2.80 3.94 18.02
CA PHE A 29 -2.55 2.51 18.24
C PHE A 29 -1.25 2.21 18.96
N MET A 30 -0.22 3.07 18.87
CA MET A 30 1.09 2.81 19.46
C MET A 30 1.08 2.77 20.99
N ASP A 31 1.99 1.97 21.57
CA ASP A 31 2.18 1.82 23.01
C ASP A 31 2.96 3.00 23.59
N LYS A 32 2.22 3.97 24.16
CA LYS A 32 2.78 5.18 24.78
C LYS A 32 3.50 4.92 26.11
N GLU A 33 3.38 3.72 26.68
CA GLU A 33 4.16 3.34 27.86
C GLU A 33 5.59 2.94 27.47
N ARG A 34 5.78 2.40 26.25
CA ARG A 34 7.07 1.95 25.71
C ARG A 34 7.77 2.98 24.87
N TYR A 35 7.02 3.84 24.16
CA TYR A 35 7.52 4.74 23.13
C TYR A 35 7.20 6.20 23.42
N ASP A 36 8.18 7.06 23.14
CA ASP A 36 7.99 8.49 22.94
C ASP A 36 7.82 8.72 21.44
N ILE A 37 6.68 9.30 21.04
CA ILE A 37 6.23 9.28 19.66
C ILE A 37 6.17 10.72 19.13
N THR A 38 6.81 10.98 17.99
CA THR A 38 6.72 12.25 17.26
C THR A 38 6.28 12.01 15.83
N VAL A 39 5.29 12.77 15.37
CA VAL A 39 4.92 12.75 13.95
C VAL A 39 5.84 13.67 13.18
N VAL A 40 6.38 13.18 12.06
CA VAL A 40 7.23 13.92 11.15
C VAL A 40 6.54 13.99 9.79
N CYS A 41 6.26 15.21 9.33
CA CYS A 41 5.61 15.46 8.05
C CYS A 41 6.65 15.84 6.99
N LEU A 42 6.64 15.12 5.87
CA LEU A 42 7.48 15.37 4.70
C LEU A 42 6.62 15.91 3.55
N HIS A 43 7.08 16.98 2.92
CA HIS A 43 6.52 17.46 1.65
C HIS A 43 7.62 18.19 0.85
N GLY A 44 8.04 17.61 -0.25
CA GLY A 44 9.19 18.06 -1.01
C GLY A 44 10.44 18.18 -0.14
N LEU A 45 11.01 19.36 -0.11
CA LEU A 45 12.19 19.65 0.72
C LEU A 45 11.84 20.12 2.15
N CYS A 46 10.57 20.32 2.47
CA CYS A 46 10.12 20.74 3.79
C CYS A 46 9.83 19.52 4.65
N TRP A 47 10.64 19.29 5.66
CA TRP A 47 10.50 18.22 6.63
C TRP A 47 10.34 18.81 8.01
N LYS A 48 9.23 18.50 8.68
CA LYS A 48 8.88 19.12 9.97
C LYS A 48 8.43 18.09 10.99
N ALA A 49 8.91 18.24 12.23
CA ALA A 49 8.44 17.47 13.38
C ALA A 49 7.29 18.20 14.09
N ALA A 50 6.25 17.48 14.42
CA ALA A 50 5.10 17.95 15.20
C ALA A 50 5.46 17.95 16.70
N ALA A 51 6.29 18.92 17.13
CA ALA A 51 6.93 18.91 18.45
C ALA A 51 5.95 18.99 19.63
N SER A 52 4.78 19.65 19.43
CA SER A 52 3.76 19.79 20.48
C SER A 52 2.61 18.80 20.40
N TYR A 53 2.58 17.89 19.39
CA TYR A 53 1.48 16.96 19.19
C TYR A 53 1.47 15.85 20.25
N GLN A 54 0.35 15.73 20.98
CA GLN A 54 0.16 14.73 22.05
C GLN A 54 -0.98 13.73 21.75
N GLY A 55 -1.41 13.64 20.49
CA GLY A 55 -2.47 12.73 20.07
C GLY A 55 -3.88 13.29 20.18
N GLU A 56 -4.02 14.58 20.41
CA GLU A 56 -5.31 15.26 20.44
C GLU A 56 -5.60 15.95 19.12
N GLY A 57 -6.76 15.63 18.52
CA GLY A 57 -7.21 16.19 17.27
C GLY A 57 -6.58 15.57 16.04
N ALA A 58 -6.96 16.12 14.87
CA ALA A 58 -6.41 15.68 13.58
C ALA A 58 -5.00 16.23 13.38
N ILE A 59 -4.16 15.44 12.74
CA ILE A 59 -2.90 15.93 12.18
C ILE A 59 -3.26 16.55 10.81
N THR A 60 -3.21 17.87 10.76
CA THR A 60 -3.40 18.63 9.51
C THR A 60 -2.04 19.09 8.97
N SER A 61 -1.99 19.46 7.69
CA SER A 61 -0.78 19.98 7.08
C SER A 61 -0.16 21.12 7.91
N TYR A 62 1.15 21.17 8.02
CA TYR A 62 1.86 22.27 8.67
C TYR A 62 1.61 23.63 8.00
N THR A 63 1.06 23.64 6.79
CA THR A 63 0.64 24.85 6.07
C THR A 63 -0.80 25.29 6.40
N ASP A 64 -1.57 24.48 7.12
CA ASP A 64 -2.92 24.82 7.52
C ASP A 64 -2.90 25.91 8.59
N PRO A 65 -3.49 27.11 8.33
CA PRO A 65 -3.50 28.21 9.29
C PRO A 65 -4.34 27.92 10.55
N ALA A 66 -5.22 26.92 10.52
CA ALA A 66 -6.00 26.47 11.67
C ALA A 66 -5.21 25.50 12.57
N ASN A 67 -4.03 25.08 12.15
CA ASN A 67 -3.21 24.12 12.86
C ASN A 67 -2.68 24.70 14.18
N LYS A 68 -2.93 23.99 15.29
CA LYS A 68 -2.44 24.34 16.63
C LYS A 68 -1.16 23.61 17.01
N ILE A 69 -0.65 22.75 16.12
CA ILE A 69 0.58 21.98 16.36
C ILE A 69 1.77 22.90 16.11
N GLU A 70 2.72 22.91 17.04
CA GLU A 70 4.01 23.55 16.84
C GLU A 70 4.89 22.65 15.98
N TRP A 71 5.16 23.12 14.76
CA TRP A 71 5.98 22.42 13.77
C TRP A 71 7.38 23.01 13.74
N VAL A 72 8.40 22.17 13.92
CA VAL A 72 9.81 22.56 13.89
C VAL A 72 10.53 21.87 12.73
N ASP A 73 11.57 22.54 12.19
CA ASP A 73 12.34 22.03 11.06
C ASP A 73 13.18 20.81 11.48
N MET A 74 13.25 19.82 10.57
CA MET A 74 14.11 18.67 10.71
C MET A 74 15.50 18.93 10.14
N ASP A 75 16.54 18.48 10.83
CA ASP A 75 17.89 18.33 10.25
C ASP A 75 17.93 17.05 9.41
N ARG A 76 17.99 17.22 8.09
CA ARG A 76 18.00 16.10 7.14
C ARG A 76 19.33 15.36 7.06
N ASN A 77 20.38 15.85 7.72
CA ASN A 77 21.66 15.14 7.75
C ASN A 77 21.62 13.92 8.67
N ASP A 78 20.83 13.98 9.75
CA ASP A 78 20.76 12.91 10.74
C ASP A 78 19.31 12.62 11.22
N PHE A 79 18.30 13.13 10.52
CA PHE A 79 16.88 12.98 10.82
C PHE A 79 16.55 13.36 12.27
N SER A 80 17.05 14.49 12.75
CA SER A 80 16.84 15.04 14.08
C SER A 80 16.12 16.38 14.04
N TYR A 81 15.66 16.87 15.17
CA TYR A 81 15.11 18.22 15.32
C TYR A 81 15.53 18.84 16.65
N GLU A 82 15.50 20.16 16.74
CA GLU A 82 15.74 20.89 17.98
C GLU A 82 14.42 21.47 18.51
N TYR A 83 14.11 21.19 19.75
CA TYR A 83 12.93 21.72 20.42
C TYR A 83 13.21 21.98 21.90
N ALA A 84 12.76 23.13 22.41
CA ALA A 84 12.97 23.54 23.81
C ALA A 84 14.44 23.49 24.25
N GLY A 85 15.37 23.80 23.33
CA GLY A 85 16.82 23.81 23.59
C GLY A 85 17.46 22.41 23.67
N GLN A 86 16.76 21.38 23.24
CA GLN A 86 17.26 20.00 23.18
C GLN A 86 17.22 19.45 21.77
N LYS A 87 18.24 18.66 21.41
CA LYS A 87 18.28 17.91 20.15
C LYS A 87 17.61 16.55 20.36
N HIS A 88 16.57 16.29 19.56
CA HIS A 88 15.80 15.06 19.56
C HIS A 88 16.21 14.17 18.39
N ARG A 89 16.46 12.88 18.68
CA ARG A 89 16.83 11.85 17.69
C ARG A 89 15.85 10.68 17.81
N PHE A 90 15.74 9.89 16.75
CA PHE A 90 14.87 8.74 16.70
C PHE A 90 15.65 7.44 16.72
N ASP A 91 15.07 6.43 17.36
CA ASP A 91 15.57 5.05 17.36
C ASP A 91 14.94 4.23 16.22
N PHE A 92 13.76 4.69 15.72
CA PHE A 92 13.01 4.00 14.67
C PHE A 92 12.07 4.95 13.92
N ALA A 93 11.87 4.70 12.62
CA ALA A 93 10.93 5.43 11.78
C ALA A 93 9.77 4.51 11.32
N TYR A 94 8.54 4.84 11.71
CA TYR A 94 7.34 4.18 11.16
C TYR A 94 6.86 4.96 9.96
N ILE A 95 7.05 4.42 8.75
CA ILE A 95 6.69 5.08 7.49
C ILE A 95 5.21 4.79 7.20
N THR A 96 4.43 5.86 6.95
CA THR A 96 3.04 5.79 6.52
C THR A 96 2.76 6.74 5.34
N ILE A 97 3.80 7.09 4.59
CA ILE A 97 3.65 7.87 3.36
C ILE A 97 3.19 6.94 2.25
N HIS A 98 2.04 7.25 1.64
CA HIS A 98 1.53 6.60 0.44
C HIS A 98 2.14 7.27 -0.79
N GLY A 99 2.64 6.45 -1.74
CA GLY A 99 3.36 6.96 -2.91
C GLY A 99 4.77 7.46 -2.58
N THR A 100 5.23 8.44 -3.35
CA THR A 100 6.57 9.03 -3.23
C THR A 100 6.66 9.97 -2.01
N PRO A 101 7.76 9.90 -1.24
CA PRO A 101 8.94 9.02 -1.34
C PRO A 101 8.83 7.74 -0.49
N GLY A 102 7.66 7.42 0.08
CA GLY A 102 7.48 6.38 1.10
C GLY A 102 7.36 4.96 0.55
N GLU A 103 6.89 4.77 -0.69
CA GLU A 103 6.65 3.46 -1.29
C GLU A 103 7.62 3.10 -2.43
N ASN A 104 8.42 4.04 -2.92
CA ASN A 104 9.28 3.86 -4.08
C ASN A 104 10.76 3.59 -3.77
N GLY A 105 11.11 3.36 -2.51
CA GLY A 105 12.47 3.05 -2.08
C GLY A 105 13.34 4.27 -1.77
N ILE A 106 12.93 5.49 -2.11
CA ILE A 106 13.72 6.70 -1.91
C ILE A 106 13.95 6.98 -0.42
N LEU A 107 12.88 6.99 0.36
CA LEU A 107 12.97 7.26 1.79
C LEU A 107 13.65 6.12 2.54
N GLN A 108 13.44 4.88 2.11
CA GLN A 108 14.12 3.71 2.64
C GLN A 108 15.65 3.82 2.43
N GLY A 109 16.09 4.24 1.23
CA GLY A 109 17.50 4.46 0.94
C GLY A 109 18.13 5.58 1.78
N TYR A 110 17.36 6.65 2.05
CA TYR A 110 17.81 7.69 2.97
C TYR A 110 17.98 7.15 4.41
N PHE A 111 17.04 6.39 4.93
CA PHE A 111 17.15 5.80 6.26
C PHE A 111 18.26 4.75 6.36
N ASP A 112 18.49 3.97 5.30
CA ASP A 112 19.64 3.05 5.23
C ASP A 112 20.98 3.81 5.32
N LEU A 113 21.12 4.97 4.64
CA LEU A 113 22.32 5.80 4.68
C LEU A 113 22.65 6.36 6.08
N ILE A 114 21.62 6.72 6.85
CA ILE A 114 21.80 7.25 8.22
C ILE A 114 21.66 6.17 9.30
N HIS A 115 21.51 4.90 8.90
CA HIS A 115 21.36 3.75 9.79
C HIS A 115 20.17 3.87 10.76
N LEU A 116 19.06 4.49 10.33
CA LEU A 116 17.82 4.55 11.10
C LEU A 116 16.90 3.39 10.70
N PRO A 117 16.60 2.44 11.61
CA PRO A 117 15.65 1.36 11.34
C PRO A 117 14.25 1.88 11.03
N TYR A 118 13.50 1.18 10.16
CA TYR A 118 12.16 1.59 9.74
C TYR A 118 11.20 0.41 9.55
N SER A 119 9.88 0.71 9.50
CA SER A 119 8.79 -0.27 9.63
C SER A 119 8.46 -1.09 8.39
N CYS A 120 8.77 -0.59 7.19
CA CYS A 120 8.34 -1.19 5.93
C CYS A 120 9.48 -1.89 5.19
N CYS A 121 9.19 -2.36 3.98
CA CYS A 121 10.15 -3.03 3.10
C CYS A 121 11.38 -2.17 2.82
N GLY A 122 12.53 -2.81 2.55
CA GLY A 122 13.75 -2.14 2.10
C GLY A 122 13.63 -1.57 0.68
N VAL A 123 14.71 -0.97 0.19
CA VAL A 123 14.75 -0.23 -1.08
C VAL A 123 14.21 -1.05 -2.26
N LEU A 124 14.76 -2.25 -2.48
CA LEU A 124 14.38 -3.05 -3.66
C LEU A 124 12.92 -3.50 -3.64
N PRO A 125 12.39 -4.12 -2.57
CA PRO A 125 10.98 -4.52 -2.55
C PRO A 125 10.05 -3.31 -2.63
N ALA A 126 10.36 -2.18 -2.00
CA ALA A 126 9.54 -0.97 -2.10
C ALA A 126 9.48 -0.46 -3.54
N ALA A 127 10.62 -0.27 -4.20
CA ALA A 127 10.67 0.19 -5.60
C ALA A 127 9.99 -0.81 -6.56
N LEU A 128 10.18 -2.12 -6.34
CA LEU A 128 9.59 -3.16 -7.18
C LEU A 128 8.06 -3.19 -7.07
N THR A 129 7.52 -3.15 -5.84
CA THR A 129 6.06 -3.20 -5.62
C THR A 129 5.36 -1.93 -6.07
N PHE A 130 6.03 -0.78 -6.01
CA PHE A 130 5.49 0.49 -6.49
C PHE A 130 5.31 0.51 -8.01
N ASN A 131 6.12 -0.24 -8.76
CA ASN A 131 5.98 -0.44 -10.19
C ASN A 131 5.13 -1.71 -10.44
N LYS A 132 3.83 -1.52 -10.75
CA LYS A 132 2.86 -2.62 -10.90
C LYS A 132 3.29 -3.65 -11.95
N PHE A 133 3.72 -3.19 -13.12
CA PHE A 133 4.18 -4.06 -14.20
C PHE A 133 5.37 -4.91 -13.77
N ALA A 134 6.40 -4.28 -13.20
CA ALA A 134 7.61 -4.98 -12.76
C ALA A 134 7.31 -5.99 -11.63
N CYS A 135 6.51 -5.60 -10.65
CA CYS A 135 6.12 -6.47 -9.53
C CYS A 135 5.36 -7.71 -10.02
N ASN A 136 4.31 -7.50 -10.81
CA ASN A 136 3.47 -8.57 -11.30
C ASN A 136 4.28 -9.54 -12.19
N HIS A 137 5.12 -9.03 -13.11
CA HIS A 137 5.98 -9.87 -13.96
C HIS A 137 7.08 -10.60 -13.16
N TYR A 138 7.66 -9.96 -12.13
CA TYR A 138 8.58 -10.65 -11.23
C TYR A 138 7.90 -11.83 -10.54
N LEU A 139 6.71 -11.62 -9.99
CA LEU A 139 5.97 -12.64 -9.28
C LEU A 139 5.44 -13.75 -10.21
N SER A 140 5.08 -13.43 -11.46
CA SER A 140 4.67 -14.44 -12.45
C SER A 140 5.77 -15.46 -12.74
N GLY A 141 7.03 -15.06 -12.67
CA GLY A 141 8.19 -15.96 -12.77
C GLY A 141 8.24 -17.04 -11.69
N PHE A 142 7.47 -16.89 -10.61
CA PHE A 142 7.31 -17.89 -9.54
C PHE A 142 5.97 -18.63 -9.60
N GLY A 143 5.27 -18.56 -10.74
CA GLY A 143 3.99 -19.23 -10.95
C GLY A 143 2.79 -18.54 -10.31
N ILE A 144 2.89 -17.25 -9.98
CA ILE A 144 1.75 -16.45 -9.50
C ILE A 144 1.00 -15.92 -10.71
N HIS A 145 -0.33 -16.15 -10.75
CA HIS A 145 -1.17 -15.72 -11.86
C HIS A 145 -1.43 -14.21 -11.80
N ILE A 146 -1.23 -13.57 -12.94
CA ILE A 146 -1.43 -12.13 -13.15
C ILE A 146 -2.26 -11.91 -14.42
N ALA A 147 -2.86 -10.74 -14.57
CA ALA A 147 -3.46 -10.33 -15.84
C ALA A 147 -2.41 -10.21 -16.96
N ALA A 148 -2.77 -10.57 -18.19
CA ALA A 148 -1.97 -10.20 -19.36
C ALA A 148 -1.86 -8.68 -19.42
N SER A 149 -0.65 -8.16 -19.63
CA SER A 149 -0.42 -6.72 -19.61
C SER A 149 0.63 -6.25 -20.61
N LEU A 150 0.52 -4.98 -20.99
CA LEU A 150 1.50 -4.26 -21.81
C LEU A 150 1.96 -3.04 -21.05
N LEU A 151 3.22 -2.66 -21.23
CA LEU A 151 3.81 -1.44 -20.69
C LEU A 151 4.11 -0.48 -21.84
N LEU A 152 3.69 0.77 -21.69
CA LEU A 152 4.06 1.87 -22.56
C LEU A 152 4.84 2.91 -21.78
N ARG A 153 5.93 3.41 -22.34
CA ARG A 153 6.68 4.55 -21.83
C ARG A 153 6.33 5.82 -22.59
N LYS A 154 6.47 6.94 -21.98
CA LYS A 154 6.19 8.24 -22.59
C LYS A 154 6.96 8.42 -23.91
N GLY A 155 6.21 8.69 -24.98
CA GLY A 155 6.75 8.76 -26.34
C GLY A 155 6.66 7.47 -27.15
N GLU A 156 6.32 6.34 -26.55
CA GLU A 156 5.95 5.12 -27.27
C GLU A 156 4.47 5.18 -27.68
N CYS A 157 4.15 4.54 -28.81
CA CYS A 157 2.81 4.45 -29.36
C CYS A 157 2.43 2.99 -29.58
N ILE A 158 1.14 2.70 -29.46
CA ILE A 158 0.56 1.40 -29.77
C ILE A 158 -0.76 1.61 -30.52
N GLU A 159 -1.02 0.79 -31.52
CA GLU A 159 -2.27 0.84 -32.27
C GLU A 159 -3.40 0.14 -31.51
N ASP A 160 -4.64 0.65 -31.62
CA ASP A 160 -5.80 0.11 -30.92
C ASP A 160 -6.03 -1.37 -31.22
N ASN A 161 -5.88 -1.79 -32.49
CA ASN A 161 -6.02 -3.17 -32.88
C ASN A 161 -4.94 -4.08 -32.31
N GLU A 162 -3.75 -3.57 -32.01
CA GLU A 162 -2.69 -4.31 -31.34
C GLU A 162 -3.04 -4.54 -29.86
N VAL A 163 -3.57 -3.54 -29.18
CA VAL A 163 -4.09 -3.68 -27.79
C VAL A 163 -5.20 -4.72 -27.76
N VAL A 164 -6.19 -4.62 -28.66
CA VAL A 164 -7.29 -5.60 -28.75
C VAL A 164 -6.78 -7.01 -29.02
N ALA A 165 -5.79 -7.18 -29.90
CA ALA A 165 -5.25 -8.49 -30.24
C ALA A 165 -4.45 -9.13 -29.09
N LYS A 166 -3.69 -8.33 -28.31
CA LYS A 166 -2.80 -8.84 -27.26
C LYS A 166 -3.46 -8.92 -25.89
N ILE A 167 -4.36 -7.99 -25.57
CA ILE A 167 -4.98 -7.84 -24.26
C ILE A 167 -6.46 -8.22 -24.27
N GLY A 168 -7.17 -7.87 -25.34
CA GLY A 168 -8.63 -8.02 -25.43
C GLY A 168 -9.39 -6.84 -24.79
N LEU A 169 -10.72 -6.91 -24.90
CA LEU A 169 -11.64 -5.95 -24.26
C LEU A 169 -12.70 -6.70 -23.46
N PRO A 170 -13.15 -6.18 -22.32
CA PRO A 170 -12.68 -4.93 -21.71
C PRO A 170 -11.26 -5.05 -21.17
N CYS A 171 -10.56 -3.92 -21.04
CA CYS A 171 -9.25 -3.84 -20.38
C CYS A 171 -9.18 -2.62 -19.45
N PHE A 172 -8.16 -2.58 -18.60
CA PHE A 172 -7.84 -1.40 -17.80
C PHE A 172 -6.59 -0.73 -18.33
N ILE A 173 -6.64 0.60 -18.40
CA ILE A 173 -5.50 1.46 -18.76
C ILE A 173 -5.27 2.42 -17.59
N LYS A 174 -4.06 2.41 -17.01
CA LYS A 174 -3.74 3.19 -15.82
C LYS A 174 -2.25 3.54 -15.77
N SER A 175 -1.88 4.51 -14.94
CA SER A 175 -0.47 4.75 -14.60
C SER A 175 0.15 3.49 -13.98
N ASN A 176 1.38 3.17 -14.38
CA ASN A 176 2.12 2.02 -13.85
C ASN A 176 2.57 2.23 -12.39
N VAL A 177 2.74 3.48 -11.97
CA VAL A 177 3.11 3.89 -10.62
C VAL A 177 2.00 4.74 -9.99
N GLY A 178 1.92 4.75 -8.65
CA GLY A 178 0.91 5.52 -7.93
C GLY A 178 -0.23 4.65 -7.40
N GLY A 179 -1.12 5.30 -6.63
CA GLY A 179 -2.22 4.68 -5.89
C GLY A 179 -3.59 5.28 -6.20
N SER A 180 -4.60 4.86 -5.41
CA SER A 180 -5.96 5.42 -5.38
C SER A 180 -6.70 5.48 -6.72
N SER A 181 -6.32 4.65 -7.70
CA SER A 181 -6.98 4.54 -9.03
C SER A 181 -7.03 5.84 -9.84
N PHE A 182 -6.18 6.83 -9.56
CA PHE A 182 -6.06 8.03 -10.39
C PHE A 182 -5.59 7.67 -11.80
N GLY A 183 -6.23 8.27 -12.82
CA GLY A 183 -5.91 7.97 -14.22
C GLY A 183 -6.21 6.53 -14.65
N CYS A 184 -7.03 5.78 -13.90
CA CYS A 184 -7.43 4.43 -14.22
C CYS A 184 -8.75 4.43 -15.00
N THR A 185 -8.74 3.87 -16.22
CA THR A 185 -9.91 3.80 -17.11
C THR A 185 -10.22 2.37 -17.51
N LYS A 186 -11.48 1.94 -17.30
CA LYS A 186 -12.00 0.69 -17.87
C LYS A 186 -12.43 0.95 -19.32
N VAL A 187 -11.68 0.40 -20.25
CA VAL A 187 -11.89 0.54 -21.70
C VAL A 187 -12.72 -0.62 -22.21
N LYS A 188 -13.84 -0.31 -22.87
CA LYS A 188 -14.81 -1.30 -23.40
C LYS A 188 -14.82 -1.38 -24.92
N THR A 189 -14.37 -0.32 -25.61
CA THR A 189 -14.32 -0.25 -27.06
C THR A 189 -12.96 0.28 -27.54
N PRO A 190 -12.54 -0.05 -28.78
CA PRO A 190 -11.22 0.39 -29.29
C PRO A 190 -11.05 1.91 -29.28
N GLU A 191 -12.10 2.67 -29.56
CA GLU A 191 -12.06 4.13 -29.63
C GLU A 191 -11.73 4.81 -28.28
N GLN A 192 -11.88 4.08 -27.18
CA GLN A 192 -11.56 4.56 -25.83
C GLN A 192 -10.07 4.39 -25.47
N ILE A 193 -9.30 3.61 -26.25
CA ILE A 193 -7.93 3.23 -25.90
C ILE A 193 -7.02 4.46 -25.87
N GLN A 194 -6.94 5.23 -26.94
CA GLN A 194 -6.01 6.37 -27.00
C GLN A 194 -6.34 7.46 -25.96
N PRO A 195 -7.61 7.88 -25.78
CA PRO A 195 -7.97 8.82 -24.71
C PRO A 195 -7.59 8.33 -23.31
N ALA A 196 -7.74 7.01 -23.05
CA ALA A 196 -7.37 6.42 -21.77
C ALA A 196 -5.84 6.39 -21.55
N ILE A 197 -5.06 6.12 -22.61
CA ILE A 197 -3.59 6.20 -22.56
C ILE A 197 -3.13 7.63 -22.27
N GLU A 198 -3.71 8.64 -22.94
CA GLU A 198 -3.40 10.04 -22.69
C GLU A 198 -3.71 10.46 -21.24
N ALA A 199 -4.87 10.07 -20.72
CA ALA A 199 -5.26 10.33 -19.33
C ALA A 199 -4.30 9.67 -18.33
N ALA A 200 -3.87 8.42 -18.59
CA ALA A 200 -2.92 7.72 -17.74
C ALA A 200 -1.51 8.34 -17.78
N PHE A 201 -1.05 8.86 -18.93
CA PHE A 201 0.22 9.59 -19.06
C PHE A 201 0.20 10.97 -18.36
N ALA A 202 -0.96 11.53 -18.05
CA ALA A 202 -1.04 12.73 -17.22
C ALA A 202 -0.63 12.47 -15.77
N GLU A 203 -0.74 11.21 -15.29
CA GLU A 203 -0.41 10.79 -13.94
C GLU A 203 1.03 10.21 -13.80
N GLY A 204 1.72 9.95 -14.91
CA GLY A 204 3.08 9.38 -14.88
C GLY A 204 3.70 9.13 -16.24
N ASP A 205 4.97 8.71 -16.25
CA ASP A 205 5.74 8.50 -17.47
C ASP A 205 5.67 7.05 -18.01
N GLU A 206 4.96 6.17 -17.30
CA GLU A 206 4.70 4.77 -17.71
C GLU A 206 3.20 4.46 -17.54
N VAL A 207 2.63 3.82 -18.55
CA VAL A 207 1.23 3.37 -18.59
C VAL A 207 1.19 1.86 -18.73
N ILE A 208 0.37 1.21 -17.91
CA ILE A 208 0.09 -0.22 -18.00
C ILE A 208 -1.30 -0.42 -18.59
N ILE A 209 -1.40 -1.35 -19.57
CA ILE A 209 -2.64 -1.83 -20.17
C ILE A 209 -2.82 -3.26 -19.71
N GLU A 210 -3.86 -3.57 -18.94
CA GLU A 210 -4.10 -4.88 -18.35
C GLU A 210 -5.42 -5.49 -18.80
N ALA A 211 -5.44 -6.79 -19.08
CA ALA A 211 -6.66 -7.53 -19.31
C ALA A 211 -7.61 -7.42 -18.10
N PHE A 212 -8.89 -7.31 -18.37
CA PHE A 212 -9.90 -7.31 -17.32
C PHE A 212 -9.99 -8.69 -16.64
N MET A 213 -9.83 -8.72 -15.34
CA MET A 213 -10.09 -9.89 -14.51
C MET A 213 -11.51 -9.77 -13.96
N GLY A 214 -12.36 -10.73 -14.32
CA GLY A 214 -13.78 -10.74 -13.90
C GLY A 214 -13.99 -11.62 -12.67
N GLY A 215 -14.37 -11.04 -11.55
CA GLY A 215 -14.58 -11.81 -10.33
C GLY A 215 -14.77 -10.96 -9.09
N THR A 216 -14.55 -11.59 -7.94
CA THR A 216 -14.65 -10.94 -6.63
C THR A 216 -13.30 -10.37 -6.22
N GLU A 217 -13.24 -9.08 -5.94
CA GLU A 217 -12.06 -8.45 -5.37
C GLU A 217 -11.94 -8.79 -3.89
N ILE A 218 -10.76 -9.25 -3.49
CA ILE A 218 -10.41 -9.56 -2.11
C ILE A 218 -9.06 -8.98 -1.76
N THR A 219 -8.86 -8.69 -0.48
CA THR A 219 -7.58 -8.20 0.02
C THR A 219 -7.13 -8.95 1.27
N CYS A 220 -5.86 -9.28 1.35
CA CYS A 220 -5.24 -10.00 2.46
C CYS A 220 -4.02 -9.25 2.97
N GLY A 221 -4.05 -8.88 4.25
CA GLY A 221 -2.90 -8.34 4.95
C GLY A 221 -2.08 -9.44 5.61
N VAL A 222 -0.76 -9.25 5.61
CA VAL A 222 0.17 -10.10 6.38
C VAL A 222 1.22 -9.23 7.04
N TYR A 223 1.76 -9.69 8.18
CA TYR A 223 3.01 -9.15 8.70
C TYR A 223 3.97 -10.27 9.09
N ARG A 224 5.25 -9.95 9.02
CA ARG A 224 6.32 -10.86 9.34
C ARG A 224 7.37 -10.18 10.20
N THR A 225 7.82 -10.90 11.22
CA THR A 225 9.01 -10.60 12.04
C THR A 225 9.93 -11.81 12.00
N ARG A 226 11.08 -11.73 12.66
CA ARG A 226 11.98 -12.88 12.81
C ARG A 226 11.30 -14.07 13.48
N GLU A 227 10.32 -13.81 14.36
CA GLU A 227 9.68 -14.84 15.19
C GLU A 227 8.25 -15.19 14.74
N LYS A 228 7.58 -14.33 13.99
CA LYS A 228 6.16 -14.46 13.67
C LYS A 228 5.89 -14.31 12.18
N GLU A 229 5.00 -15.15 11.67
CA GLU A 229 4.39 -15.03 10.35
C GLU A 229 2.87 -15.08 10.52
N VAL A 230 2.19 -13.98 10.23
CA VAL A 230 0.75 -13.86 10.47
C VAL A 230 0.06 -13.39 9.19
N ALA A 231 -0.89 -14.19 8.71
CA ALA A 231 -1.86 -13.76 7.70
C ALA A 231 -3.18 -13.39 8.40
N PHE A 232 -3.70 -12.22 8.10
CA PHE A 232 -4.95 -11.75 8.66
C PHE A 232 -6.17 -12.36 7.95
N PRO A 233 -7.37 -12.31 8.54
CA PRO A 233 -8.61 -12.59 7.84
C PRO A 233 -8.75 -11.72 6.58
N ILE A 234 -9.23 -12.33 5.50
CA ILE A 234 -9.40 -11.68 4.21
C ILE A 234 -10.60 -10.74 4.24
N THR A 235 -10.52 -9.61 3.57
CA THR A 235 -11.65 -8.71 3.31
C THR A 235 -12.13 -8.89 1.87
N GLU A 236 -13.44 -9.05 1.67
CA GLU A 236 -14.13 -8.98 0.39
C GLU A 236 -14.54 -7.53 0.12
N VAL A 237 -14.29 -7.06 -1.09
CA VAL A 237 -14.71 -5.73 -1.56
C VAL A 237 -15.89 -5.89 -2.49
N VAL A 238 -17.08 -5.43 -2.06
CA VAL A 238 -18.31 -5.50 -2.85
C VAL A 238 -18.61 -4.13 -3.43
N ASN A 239 -18.29 -3.96 -4.70
CA ASN A 239 -18.55 -2.71 -5.41
C ASN A 239 -20.02 -2.58 -5.79
N HIS A 240 -20.62 -1.44 -5.49
CA HIS A 240 -21.96 -1.06 -5.98
C HIS A 240 -21.90 -0.35 -7.34
N CYS A 241 -20.69 -0.04 -7.82
CA CYS A 241 -20.38 0.55 -9.12
C CYS A 241 -19.63 -0.43 -10.02
N GLU A 242 -19.43 -0.06 -11.30
CA GLU A 242 -18.75 -0.94 -12.26
C GLU A 242 -17.29 -1.25 -11.93
N PHE A 243 -16.64 -0.44 -11.06
CA PHE A 243 -15.31 -0.75 -10.55
C PHE A 243 -14.96 0.08 -9.28
N TYR A 244 -13.95 -0.37 -8.52
CA TYR A 244 -13.52 0.21 -7.25
C TYR A 244 -12.53 1.35 -7.48
N ASP A 245 -13.06 2.56 -7.69
CA ASP A 245 -12.30 3.80 -7.87
C ASP A 245 -12.08 4.58 -6.57
N TYR A 246 -11.50 5.79 -6.69
CA TYR A 246 -11.28 6.68 -5.56
C TYR A 246 -12.58 7.03 -4.83
N ASP A 247 -13.64 7.32 -5.58
CA ASP A 247 -14.93 7.68 -4.99
C ASP A 247 -15.57 6.49 -4.27
N SER A 248 -15.42 5.29 -4.81
CA SER A 248 -15.88 4.06 -4.14
C SER A 248 -15.14 3.80 -2.83
N LYS A 249 -13.82 4.07 -2.79
CA LYS A 249 -12.97 3.87 -1.60
C LYS A 249 -13.30 4.82 -0.45
N TYR A 250 -13.65 6.05 -0.73
CA TYR A 250 -13.76 7.10 0.30
C TYR A 250 -15.17 7.64 0.51
N ASN A 251 -16.11 7.39 -0.42
CA ASN A 251 -17.47 7.91 -0.38
C ASN A 251 -18.54 6.84 -0.07
N GLY A 252 -18.14 5.65 0.40
CA GLY A 252 -19.06 4.61 0.85
C GLY A 252 -19.84 3.90 -0.25
N LEU A 253 -19.29 3.86 -1.48
CA LEU A 253 -19.90 3.18 -2.64
C LEU A 253 -19.49 1.70 -2.75
N ALA A 254 -18.75 1.18 -1.78
CA ALA A 254 -18.39 -0.23 -1.67
C ALA A 254 -18.54 -0.72 -0.23
N ASP A 255 -18.98 -1.96 -0.08
CA ASP A 255 -18.99 -2.64 1.21
C ASP A 255 -17.69 -3.45 1.39
N GLU A 256 -17.08 -3.31 2.56
CA GLU A 256 -15.90 -4.05 2.98
C GLU A 256 -16.32 -5.12 4.00
N ILE A 257 -16.28 -6.39 3.61
CA ILE A 257 -16.76 -7.49 4.44
C ILE A 257 -15.58 -8.31 4.96
N THR A 258 -15.35 -8.25 6.27
CA THR A 258 -14.28 -8.99 6.96
C THR A 258 -14.85 -9.83 8.10
N PRO A 259 -14.68 -11.18 8.11
CA PRO A 259 -14.06 -12.03 7.08
C PRO A 259 -14.84 -12.10 5.77
N ALA A 260 -14.12 -12.29 4.66
CA ALA A 260 -14.68 -12.48 3.33
C ALA A 260 -15.61 -13.73 3.25
N ARG A 261 -16.66 -13.66 2.43
CA ARG A 261 -17.63 -14.75 2.20
C ARG A 261 -17.12 -15.69 1.10
N ILE A 262 -16.02 -16.38 1.35
CA ILE A 262 -15.35 -17.28 0.41
C ILE A 262 -15.19 -18.67 1.02
N PRO A 263 -15.01 -19.74 0.20
CA PRO A 263 -14.75 -21.09 0.71
C PRO A 263 -13.46 -21.13 1.55
N ASP A 264 -13.45 -21.98 2.60
CA ASP A 264 -12.29 -22.12 3.49
C ASP A 264 -11.00 -22.49 2.74
N ALA A 265 -11.10 -23.40 1.75
CA ALA A 265 -9.94 -23.80 0.94
C ALA A 265 -9.35 -22.60 0.16
N VAL A 266 -10.19 -21.69 -0.36
CA VAL A 266 -9.74 -20.47 -1.05
C VAL A 266 -9.12 -19.50 -0.06
N ARG A 267 -9.74 -19.30 1.12
CA ARG A 267 -9.17 -18.47 2.20
C ARG A 267 -7.76 -18.92 2.55
N ASP A 268 -7.60 -20.21 2.84
CA ASP A 268 -6.31 -20.77 3.28
C ASP A 268 -5.25 -20.66 2.18
N ALA A 269 -5.63 -20.87 0.91
CA ALA A 269 -4.75 -20.71 -0.23
C ALA A 269 -4.30 -19.24 -0.42
N VAL A 270 -5.22 -18.27 -0.32
CA VAL A 270 -4.91 -16.83 -0.43
C VAL A 270 -3.97 -16.39 0.69
N GLN A 271 -4.24 -16.80 1.94
CA GLN A 271 -3.36 -16.49 3.07
C GLN A 271 -1.96 -17.07 2.89
N ALA A 272 -1.85 -18.33 2.48
CA ALA A 272 -0.57 -18.98 2.20
C ALA A 272 0.16 -18.31 1.03
N LEU A 273 -0.57 -17.94 -0.04
CA LEU A 273 -0.02 -17.22 -1.19
C LEU A 273 0.50 -15.84 -0.79
N THR A 274 -0.23 -15.10 0.04
CA THR A 274 0.20 -13.77 0.51
C THR A 274 1.47 -13.84 1.36
N LEU A 275 1.59 -14.82 2.26
CA LEU A 275 2.83 -15.09 2.99
C LEU A 275 3.99 -15.49 2.06
N ARG A 276 3.71 -16.26 1.02
CA ARG A 276 4.71 -16.62 -0.01
C ARG A 276 5.17 -15.39 -0.78
N ILE A 277 4.25 -14.52 -1.19
CA ILE A 277 4.57 -13.25 -1.88
C ILE A 277 5.45 -12.36 -0.99
N HIS A 278 5.11 -12.22 0.29
CA HIS A 278 5.92 -11.47 1.26
C HIS A 278 7.38 -11.98 1.30
N LYS A 279 7.57 -13.31 1.26
CA LYS A 279 8.90 -13.96 1.25
C LYS A 279 9.62 -13.75 -0.08
N LEU A 280 8.94 -13.96 -1.21
CA LEU A 280 9.52 -13.84 -2.55
C LEU A 280 10.03 -12.42 -2.84
N LEU A 281 9.29 -11.41 -2.38
CA LEU A 281 9.67 -10.01 -2.52
C LEU A 281 10.75 -9.58 -1.49
N GLY A 282 11.03 -10.39 -0.46
CA GLY A 282 11.93 -9.99 0.63
C GLY A 282 11.36 -8.85 1.47
N CYS A 283 10.05 -8.81 1.62
CA CYS A 283 9.37 -7.80 2.43
C CYS A 283 9.64 -7.96 3.92
N LYS A 284 9.49 -6.88 4.68
CA LYS A 284 9.39 -6.85 6.14
C LYS A 284 8.22 -5.99 6.58
N GLY A 285 7.79 -6.11 7.83
CA GLY A 285 6.64 -5.38 8.34
C GLY A 285 5.33 -5.85 7.73
N ILE A 286 4.39 -4.94 7.58
CA ILE A 286 3.05 -5.21 7.04
C ILE A 286 3.03 -4.96 5.54
N ILE A 287 2.46 -5.90 4.78
CA ILE A 287 2.02 -5.68 3.41
C ILE A 287 0.54 -6.04 3.27
N ARG A 288 -0.11 -5.49 2.26
CA ARG A 288 -1.45 -5.89 1.81
C ARG A 288 -1.34 -6.31 0.35
N THR A 289 -1.92 -7.46 0.04
CA THR A 289 -1.98 -7.96 -1.33
C THR A 289 -3.42 -8.07 -1.76
N ASP A 290 -3.72 -7.52 -2.91
CA ASP A 290 -5.05 -7.46 -3.49
C ASP A 290 -5.16 -8.46 -4.63
N TYR A 291 -6.29 -9.18 -4.70
CA TYR A 291 -6.53 -10.26 -5.65
C TYR A 291 -7.91 -10.17 -6.29
N ILE A 292 -8.05 -10.77 -7.45
CA ILE A 292 -9.36 -11.10 -8.03
C ILE A 292 -9.56 -12.62 -7.98
N LEU A 293 -10.66 -13.07 -7.42
CA LEU A 293 -11.12 -14.46 -7.49
C LEU A 293 -11.95 -14.62 -8.76
N GLU A 294 -11.33 -15.08 -9.84
CA GLU A 294 -12.04 -15.34 -11.10
C GLU A 294 -12.78 -16.67 -11.03
N PRO A 295 -14.10 -16.71 -11.29
CA PRO A 295 -14.84 -17.96 -11.42
C PRO A 295 -14.27 -18.82 -12.56
N THR A 296 -14.07 -20.11 -12.31
CA THR A 296 -13.58 -21.04 -13.32
C THR A 296 -14.25 -22.41 -13.21
N ASN A 297 -14.36 -23.11 -14.35
CA ASN A 297 -14.80 -24.50 -14.41
C ASN A 297 -13.63 -25.49 -14.51
N LEU A 298 -12.39 -25.01 -14.40
CA LEU A 298 -11.23 -25.87 -14.39
C LEU A 298 -11.22 -26.73 -13.11
N PRO A 299 -10.67 -27.95 -13.18
CA PRO A 299 -10.51 -28.78 -11.98
C PRO A 299 -9.55 -28.11 -10.98
N ASP A 300 -9.74 -28.41 -9.70
CA ASP A 300 -8.86 -27.92 -8.65
C ASP A 300 -7.40 -28.29 -8.93
N ASP A 301 -6.54 -27.30 -8.95
CA ASP A 301 -5.08 -27.40 -9.03
C ASP A 301 -4.44 -26.39 -8.09
N PRO A 302 -4.06 -26.81 -6.88
CA PRO A 302 -3.42 -25.93 -5.91
C PRO A 302 -2.12 -25.30 -6.41
N ASN A 303 -1.38 -25.95 -7.33
CA ASN A 303 -0.14 -25.41 -7.89
C ASN A 303 -0.43 -24.29 -8.91
N ALA A 304 -1.58 -24.35 -9.57
CA ALA A 304 -2.08 -23.30 -10.46
C ALA A 304 -3.02 -22.33 -9.72
N HIS A 305 -3.08 -22.35 -8.39
CA HIS A 305 -3.98 -21.51 -7.57
C HIS A 305 -5.44 -21.58 -8.02
N ILE A 306 -5.90 -22.76 -8.46
CA ILE A 306 -7.30 -23.04 -8.85
C ILE A 306 -7.90 -23.91 -7.77
N LEU A 307 -8.93 -23.41 -7.08
CA LEU A 307 -9.55 -24.06 -5.94
C LEU A 307 -11.03 -23.72 -5.84
N SER A 308 -11.85 -24.74 -5.61
CA SER A 308 -13.30 -24.59 -5.33
C SER A 308 -14.03 -23.70 -6.32
N GLY A 309 -13.70 -23.82 -7.60
CA GLY A 309 -14.33 -23.05 -8.69
C GLY A 309 -13.81 -21.63 -8.87
N TYR A 310 -12.66 -21.29 -8.28
CA TYR A 310 -12.00 -20.00 -8.42
C TYR A 310 -10.54 -20.16 -8.83
N GLN A 311 -10.07 -19.23 -9.69
CA GLN A 311 -8.66 -18.98 -9.92
C GLN A 311 -8.25 -17.72 -9.18
N ILE A 312 -7.17 -17.79 -8.40
CA ILE A 312 -6.66 -16.67 -7.63
C ILE A 312 -5.70 -15.87 -8.53
N MET A 313 -6.08 -14.64 -8.87
CA MET A 313 -5.32 -13.73 -9.71
C MET A 313 -4.76 -12.58 -8.88
N LEU A 314 -3.46 -12.34 -8.95
CA LEU A 314 -2.82 -11.21 -8.27
C LEU A 314 -3.20 -9.90 -8.98
N LEU A 315 -3.64 -8.91 -8.21
CA LEU A 315 -3.89 -7.55 -8.69
C LEU A 315 -2.70 -6.64 -8.37
N GLU A 316 -2.38 -6.42 -7.09
CA GLU A 316 -1.27 -5.58 -6.67
C GLU A 316 -0.77 -5.91 -5.26
N VAL A 317 0.41 -5.38 -4.90
CA VAL A 317 1.02 -5.50 -3.57
C VAL A 317 1.30 -4.11 -3.01
N ASN A 318 0.77 -3.82 -1.82
CA ASN A 318 0.95 -2.55 -1.11
C ASN A 318 1.85 -2.73 0.10
N THR A 319 2.95 -1.97 0.17
CA THR A 319 3.97 -2.10 1.22
C THR A 319 3.85 -1.06 2.35
N THR A 320 3.03 -0.02 2.17
CA THR A 320 2.63 0.94 3.21
C THR A 320 1.11 1.11 3.23
N PRO A 321 0.36 0.04 3.60
CA PRO A 321 -1.10 0.08 3.56
C PRO A 321 -1.68 1.11 4.52
N GLY A 322 -2.90 1.59 4.23
CA GLY A 322 -3.62 2.55 5.07
C GLY A 322 -3.83 2.04 6.51
N MET A 323 -3.71 2.94 7.48
CA MET A 323 -3.72 2.63 8.91
C MET A 323 -4.74 3.45 9.70
N THR A 324 -5.76 4.01 9.05
CA THR A 324 -6.90 4.60 9.76
C THR A 324 -7.75 3.50 10.40
N ALA A 325 -8.57 3.81 11.37
CA ALA A 325 -9.42 2.82 12.04
C ALA A 325 -10.37 2.08 11.08
N SER A 326 -10.71 2.69 9.94
CA SER A 326 -11.55 2.13 8.89
C SER A 326 -10.75 1.48 7.74
N SER A 327 -9.42 1.54 7.75
CA SER A 327 -8.59 0.89 6.72
C SER A 327 -8.62 -0.64 6.86
N PHE A 328 -8.32 -1.36 5.78
CA PHE A 328 -8.34 -2.83 5.74
C PHE A 328 -7.49 -3.49 6.82
N ILE A 329 -6.24 -3.07 7.00
CA ILE A 329 -5.34 -3.70 7.98
C ILE A 329 -5.90 -3.63 9.41
N PRO A 330 -6.29 -2.46 9.98
CA PRO A 330 -6.91 -2.41 11.29
C PRO A 330 -8.23 -3.19 11.40
N GLN A 331 -9.02 -3.27 10.33
CA GLN A 331 -10.23 -4.11 10.31
C GLN A 331 -9.89 -5.60 10.40
N GLN A 332 -8.92 -6.06 9.58
CA GLN A 332 -8.47 -7.45 9.55
C GLN A 332 -7.81 -7.87 10.87
N VAL A 333 -7.00 -7.00 11.48
CA VAL A 333 -6.40 -7.24 12.81
C VAL A 333 -7.49 -7.43 13.88
N ARG A 334 -8.52 -6.57 13.90
CA ARG A 334 -9.67 -6.74 14.81
C ARG A 334 -10.43 -8.05 14.56
N ALA A 335 -10.67 -8.39 13.29
CA ALA A 335 -11.34 -9.64 12.92
C ALA A 335 -10.52 -10.88 13.30
N ALA A 336 -9.18 -10.77 13.35
CA ALA A 336 -8.30 -11.81 13.87
C ALA A 336 -8.31 -11.93 15.42
N GLY A 337 -9.05 -11.06 16.14
CA GLY A 337 -9.03 -11.00 17.60
C GLY A 337 -7.70 -10.45 18.15
N MET A 338 -6.95 -9.72 17.32
CA MET A 338 -5.68 -9.11 17.69
C MET A 338 -5.82 -7.60 17.96
N GLU A 339 -4.83 -7.03 18.58
CA GLU A 339 -4.75 -5.59 18.82
C GLU A 339 -3.68 -4.95 17.93
N MET A 340 -4.00 -3.83 17.29
CA MET A 340 -3.02 -3.07 16.49
C MET A 340 -1.79 -2.65 17.31
N LYS A 341 -1.98 -2.32 18.59
CA LYS A 341 -0.91 -2.03 19.55
C LYS A 341 0.15 -3.14 19.55
N GLN A 342 -0.27 -4.41 19.62
CA GLN A 342 0.64 -5.55 19.64
C GLN A 342 1.34 -5.74 18.30
N VAL A 343 0.61 -5.61 17.18
CA VAL A 343 1.19 -5.75 15.83
C VAL A 343 2.26 -4.69 15.59
N LEU A 344 1.99 -3.43 15.93
CA LEU A 344 2.97 -2.35 15.79
C LEU A 344 4.18 -2.55 16.69
N THR A 345 3.95 -3.01 17.94
CA THR A 345 5.03 -3.33 18.87
C THR A 345 5.92 -4.45 18.33
N ASP A 346 5.34 -5.53 17.82
CA ASP A 346 6.10 -6.65 17.22
C ASP A 346 7.01 -6.17 16.08
N ILE A 347 6.51 -5.29 15.20
CA ILE A 347 7.27 -4.74 14.07
C ILE A 347 8.41 -3.83 14.53
N ILE A 348 8.14 -2.96 15.52
CA ILE A 348 9.16 -2.05 16.05
C ILE A 348 10.27 -2.84 16.75
N GLU A 349 9.89 -3.77 17.64
CA GLU A 349 10.85 -4.54 18.44
C GLU A 349 11.66 -5.53 17.57
N ASP A 350 11.15 -5.96 16.42
CA ASP A 350 11.88 -6.81 15.46
C ASP A 350 13.13 -6.12 14.88
N SER A 351 13.24 -4.81 15.02
CA SER A 351 14.39 -4.04 14.51
C SER A 351 15.53 -3.90 15.54
N PHE A 352 15.33 -4.38 16.76
CA PHE A 352 16.30 -4.33 17.85
C PHE A 352 16.61 -5.73 18.37
#